data_4fb53833ddbb3ceab13abb91501f63d2
#
_entry.id   4fb53833ddbb3ceab13abb91501f63d2
#
_cell.length_a   1.000
_cell.length_b   1.000
_cell.length_c   1.000
_cell.angle_alpha   90.00
_cell.angle_beta   90.00
_cell.angle_gamma   90.00
#
_symmetry.space_group_name_H-M   'P 1'
#
loop_
_entity.id
_entity.type
_entity.pdbx_description
1 polymer ?
#
loop_
_entity_poly.entity_id
_entity_poly.type
_entity_poly.pdbx_seq_one_letter_code
_entity_poly.pdbx_strand_id
1 'polypeptide(L)'
;MIILYRKYRELSISCQDIRHYYYDTSTIISNCGWHLSYFGDEYYIKNKIENFSHQELNLEHFTDVEKIKQRVSNFTDLYDREQPILKIPVNENPRLPIDYQLYLQKFILF
;
A
#
# COMPACT_ATOMS: atom_id res chain seq x y z
N MET A 1 -10.25 -5.27 -5.93
CA MET A 1 -11.58 -5.77 -6.35
C MET A 1 -11.42 -6.61 -7.60
N ILE A 2 -12.13 -7.75 -7.67
CA ILE A 2 -12.15 -8.63 -8.85
C ILE A 2 -13.59 -8.65 -9.37
N ILE A 3 -13.77 -8.50 -10.67
CA ILE A 3 -15.05 -8.58 -11.35
C ILE A 3 -14.90 -9.42 -12.63
N LEU A 4 -15.88 -10.23 -12.94
CA LEU A 4 -15.89 -11.00 -14.20
C LEU A 4 -16.02 -10.04 -15.40
N TYR A 5 -15.19 -10.24 -16.43
CA TYR A 5 -15.15 -9.37 -17.61
C TYR A 5 -16.52 -9.26 -18.31
N ARG A 6 -17.27 -10.36 -18.38
CA ARG A 6 -18.64 -10.34 -18.91
C ARG A 6 -19.53 -9.36 -18.13
N LYS A 7 -19.47 -9.43 -16.79
CA LYS A 7 -20.26 -8.53 -15.93
C LYS A 7 -19.82 -7.08 -16.06
N TYR A 8 -18.53 -6.83 -16.18
CA TYR A 8 -17.98 -5.49 -16.45
C TYR A 8 -18.57 -4.90 -17.74
N ARG A 9 -18.60 -5.69 -18.83
CA ARG A 9 -19.15 -5.25 -20.11
C ARG A 9 -20.66 -4.94 -20.05
N GLU A 10 -21.43 -5.76 -19.32
CA GLU A 10 -22.87 -5.55 -19.13
C GLU A 10 -23.19 -4.24 -18.43
N LEU A 11 -22.33 -3.81 -17.50
CA LEU A 11 -22.56 -2.60 -16.71
C LEU A 11 -22.33 -1.31 -17.49
N SER A 12 -21.54 -1.32 -18.55
CA SER A 12 -21.22 -0.14 -19.38
C SER A 12 -20.80 1.10 -18.59
N ILE A 13 -20.11 0.91 -17.46
CA ILE A 13 -19.64 1.96 -16.56
C ILE A 13 -18.11 1.91 -16.43
N SER A 14 -17.50 3.00 -15.96
CA SER A 14 -16.06 3.05 -15.80
C SER A 14 -15.57 2.16 -14.65
N CYS A 15 -14.28 1.79 -14.68
CA CYS A 15 -13.65 1.09 -13.56
C CYS A 15 -13.74 1.88 -12.25
N GLN A 16 -13.74 3.20 -12.33
CA GLN A 16 -13.86 4.08 -11.17
C GLN A 16 -15.25 4.00 -10.56
N ASP A 17 -16.29 4.02 -11.39
CA ASP A 17 -17.67 3.89 -10.94
C ASP A 17 -17.94 2.52 -10.31
N ILE A 18 -17.37 1.45 -10.87
CA ILE A 18 -17.42 0.12 -10.27
C ILE A 18 -16.80 0.11 -8.87
N ARG A 19 -15.68 0.79 -8.71
CA ARG A 19 -14.97 0.89 -7.42
C ARG A 19 -15.82 1.56 -6.33
N HIS A 20 -16.63 2.55 -6.69
CA HIS A 20 -17.49 3.27 -5.76
C HIS A 20 -18.84 2.60 -5.56
N TYR A 21 -19.51 2.23 -6.65
CA TYR A 21 -20.90 1.75 -6.62
C TYR A 21 -21.07 0.36 -5.99
N TYR A 22 -20.07 -0.52 -6.17
CA TYR A 22 -20.17 -1.92 -5.71
C TYR A 22 -19.39 -2.21 -4.44
N TYR A 23 -18.89 -1.19 -3.78
CA TYR A 23 -18.15 -1.37 -2.52
C TYR A 23 -19.06 -2.02 -1.46
N ASP A 24 -20.27 -1.50 -1.29
CA ASP A 24 -21.20 -1.98 -0.25
C ASP A 24 -21.87 -3.32 -0.57
N THR A 25 -21.89 -3.70 -1.85
CA THR A 25 -22.51 -4.96 -2.33
C THR A 25 -21.48 -6.05 -2.63
N SER A 26 -20.20 -5.75 -2.50
CA SER A 26 -19.12 -6.69 -2.78
C SER A 26 -18.88 -7.65 -1.61
N THR A 27 -18.60 -8.90 -1.92
CA THR A 27 -18.13 -9.85 -0.93
C THR A 27 -16.72 -9.48 -0.50
N ILE A 28 -16.54 -9.18 0.78
CA ILE A 28 -15.24 -8.87 1.36
C ILE A 28 -14.57 -10.19 1.77
N ILE A 29 -13.42 -10.48 1.17
CA ILE A 29 -12.58 -11.60 1.56
C ILE A 29 -11.49 -11.06 2.47
N SER A 30 -11.59 -11.33 3.75
CA SER A 30 -10.61 -10.88 4.74
C SER A 30 -9.28 -11.61 4.55
N ASN A 31 -8.17 -10.88 4.78
CA ASN A 31 -6.80 -11.41 4.73
C ASN A 31 -6.41 -12.06 3.39
N CYS A 32 -7.03 -11.64 2.28
CA CYS A 32 -6.76 -12.20 0.96
C CYS A 32 -5.51 -11.60 0.26
N GLY A 33 -4.85 -10.64 0.90
CA GLY A 33 -3.65 -10.01 0.34
C GLY A 33 -3.10 -8.88 1.21
N TRP A 34 -1.89 -8.44 0.86
CA TRP A 34 -1.22 -7.31 1.49
C TRP A 34 -0.87 -6.23 0.50
N HIS A 35 -0.89 -5.01 0.98
CA HIS A 35 -0.46 -3.86 0.23
C HIS A 35 0.96 -3.47 0.66
N LEU A 36 1.96 -3.95 -0.05
CA LEU A 36 3.38 -3.71 0.21
C LEU A 36 3.92 -2.48 -0.55
N SER A 37 3.14 -1.41 -0.60
CA SER A 37 3.44 -0.23 -1.43
C SER A 37 4.75 0.47 -1.09
N TYR A 38 5.12 0.49 0.17
CA TYR A 38 6.32 1.18 0.67
C TYR A 38 7.29 0.20 1.35
N PHE A 39 7.25 -1.06 0.92
CA PHE A 39 8.12 -2.10 1.44
C PHE A 39 9.44 -2.12 0.66
N GLY A 40 10.37 -1.26 1.06
CA GLY A 40 11.68 -1.07 0.45
C GLY A 40 12.49 -0.02 1.21
N ASP A 41 13.68 0.28 0.71
CA ASP A 41 14.51 1.34 1.26
C ASP A 41 13.97 2.75 0.92
N GLU A 42 14.63 3.76 1.43
CA GLU A 42 14.27 5.16 1.22
C GLU A 42 14.31 5.58 -0.26
N TYR A 43 15.19 4.99 -1.06
CA TYR A 43 15.27 5.27 -2.50
C TYR A 43 14.13 4.63 -3.27
N TYR A 44 13.74 3.42 -2.89
CA TYR A 44 12.56 2.78 -3.44
C TYR A 44 11.29 3.58 -3.13
N ILE A 45 11.15 4.05 -1.89
CA ILE A 45 10.02 4.88 -1.46
C ILE A 45 9.99 6.19 -2.24
N LYS A 46 11.12 6.88 -2.37
CA LYS A 46 11.25 8.09 -3.19
C LYS A 46 10.81 7.85 -4.62
N ASN A 47 11.40 6.86 -5.29
CA ASN A 47 11.06 6.52 -6.67
C ASN A 47 9.57 6.22 -6.85
N LYS A 48 8.96 5.57 -5.87
CA LYS A 48 7.53 5.29 -5.90
C LYS A 48 6.70 6.57 -5.78
N ILE A 49 7.06 7.50 -4.90
CA ILE A 49 6.36 8.78 -4.74
C ILE A 49 6.45 9.60 -6.04
N GLU A 50 7.61 9.63 -6.68
CA GLU A 50 7.85 10.36 -7.91
C GLU A 50 7.07 9.81 -9.12
N ASN A 51 6.71 8.51 -9.10
CA ASN A 51 6.14 7.81 -10.26
C ASN A 51 4.71 7.30 -10.05
N PHE A 52 4.05 7.56 -8.95
CA PHE A 52 2.68 7.08 -8.75
C PHE A 52 1.62 8.13 -9.19
N SER A 53 0.36 7.74 -9.21
CA SER A 53 -0.74 8.54 -9.77
C SER A 53 -1.07 9.82 -9.00
N HIS A 54 -0.70 9.90 -7.72
CA HIS A 54 -0.95 11.04 -6.84
C HIS A 54 0.20 12.05 -6.89
N GLN A 55 0.33 12.73 -8.03
CA GLN A 55 1.42 13.67 -8.26
C GLN A 55 1.35 14.91 -7.37
N GLU A 56 0.24 15.18 -6.73
CA GLU A 56 0.09 16.20 -5.68
C GLU A 56 0.98 15.95 -4.46
N LEU A 57 1.43 14.70 -4.28
CA LEU A 57 2.35 14.29 -3.21
C LEU A 57 3.82 14.23 -3.67
N ASN A 58 4.10 14.47 -4.95
CA ASN A 58 5.45 14.52 -5.49
C ASN A 58 6.11 15.90 -5.22
N LEU A 59 6.31 16.18 -3.94
CA LEU A 59 6.92 17.40 -3.44
C LEU A 59 8.29 17.07 -2.86
N GLU A 60 9.25 18.00 -2.98
CA GLU A 60 10.60 17.85 -2.44
C GLU A 60 10.58 17.45 -0.95
N HIS A 61 9.64 18.00 -0.17
CA HIS A 61 9.45 17.67 1.22
C HIS A 61 9.14 16.19 1.47
N PHE A 62 8.44 15.50 0.55
CA PHE A 62 8.08 14.09 0.65
C PHE A 62 9.03 13.15 -0.09
N THR A 63 9.84 13.69 -1.00
CA THR A 63 10.82 12.92 -1.79
C THR A 63 12.26 13.07 -1.30
N ASP A 64 12.50 13.88 -0.29
CA ASP A 64 13.79 13.99 0.38
C ASP A 64 14.13 12.67 1.10
N VAL A 65 15.25 12.06 0.71
CA VAL A 65 15.68 10.74 1.17
C VAL A 65 15.91 10.71 2.69
N GLU A 66 16.54 11.75 3.24
CA GLU A 66 16.83 11.81 4.68
C GLU A 66 15.54 11.96 5.50
N LYS A 67 14.58 12.74 5.01
CA LYS A 67 13.27 12.86 5.64
C LYS A 67 12.46 11.56 5.57
N ILE A 68 12.49 10.86 4.43
CA ILE A 68 11.88 9.53 4.30
C ILE A 68 12.48 8.59 5.33
N LYS A 69 13.79 8.52 5.41
CA LYS A 69 14.51 7.68 6.38
C LYS A 69 14.14 7.98 7.83
N GLN A 70 14.06 9.27 8.19
CA GLN A 70 13.63 9.70 9.52
C GLN A 70 12.18 9.29 9.82
N ARG A 71 11.24 9.51 8.87
CA ARG A 71 9.84 9.13 9.05
C ARG A 71 9.68 7.63 9.23
N VAL A 72 10.36 6.83 8.40
CA VAL A 72 10.36 5.36 8.52
C VAL A 72 10.92 4.91 9.87
N SER A 73 12.06 5.46 10.29
CA SER A 73 12.70 5.11 11.57
C SER A 73 11.86 5.48 12.79
N ASN A 74 11.14 6.60 12.70
CA ASN A 74 10.29 7.11 13.78
C ASN A 74 8.86 6.55 13.73
N PHE A 75 8.53 5.71 12.73
CA PHE A 75 7.17 5.21 12.51
C PHE A 75 6.13 6.34 12.38
N THR A 76 6.50 7.40 11.67
CA THR A 76 5.61 8.51 11.33
C THR A 76 5.11 8.40 9.89
N ASP A 77 3.96 9.00 9.61
CA ASP A 77 3.39 8.97 8.27
C ASP A 77 4.30 9.67 7.25
N LEU A 78 4.46 9.06 6.07
CA LEU A 78 5.33 9.59 5.00
C LEU A 78 4.88 10.96 4.46
N TYR A 79 3.60 11.29 4.63
CA TYR A 79 2.97 12.50 4.11
C TYR A 79 2.50 13.46 5.21
N ASP A 80 3.02 13.30 6.42
CA ASP A 80 2.72 14.13 7.58
C ASP A 80 1.21 14.21 7.91
N ARG A 81 0.44 13.17 7.56
CA ARG A 81 -0.97 13.05 7.96
C ARG A 81 -1.04 12.67 9.44
N GLU A 82 -1.97 13.25 10.17
CA GLU A 82 -2.20 12.97 11.59
C GLU A 82 -2.82 11.58 11.84
N GLN A 83 -2.30 10.55 11.21
CA GLN A 83 -2.78 9.18 11.39
C GLN A 83 -1.78 8.38 12.24
N PRO A 84 -2.23 7.73 13.30
CA PRO A 84 -1.35 6.91 14.12
C PRO A 84 -0.86 5.71 13.30
N ILE A 85 0.45 5.52 13.26
CA ILE A 85 1.07 4.32 12.69
C ILE A 85 1.41 3.37 13.84
N LEU A 86 0.85 2.17 13.79
CA LEU A 86 1.11 1.13 14.75
C LEU A 86 2.21 0.19 14.23
N LYS A 87 3.30 0.10 14.98
CA LYS A 87 4.33 -0.92 14.74
C LYS A 87 3.90 -2.23 15.39
N ILE A 88 3.72 -3.27 14.58
CA ILE A 88 3.46 -4.63 15.06
C ILE A 88 4.69 -5.48 14.74
N PRO A 89 5.36 -6.08 15.75
CA PRO A 89 6.44 -7.01 15.50
C PRO A 89 5.99 -8.15 14.58
N VAL A 90 6.86 -8.58 13.68
CA VAL A 90 6.51 -9.59 12.66
C VAL A 90 6.01 -10.89 13.31
N ASN A 91 6.65 -11.33 14.39
CA ASN A 91 6.28 -12.53 15.14
C ASN A 91 4.98 -12.40 15.95
N GLU A 92 4.47 -11.18 16.09
CA GLU A 92 3.24 -10.89 16.83
C GLU A 92 2.09 -10.49 15.91
N ASN A 93 2.32 -10.43 14.59
CA ASN A 93 1.32 -10.01 13.63
C ASN A 93 0.44 -11.20 13.16
N PRO A 94 -0.79 -11.35 13.68
CA PRO A 94 -1.66 -12.47 13.33
C PRO A 94 -2.24 -12.40 11.92
N ARG A 95 -2.00 -11.29 11.22
CA ARG A 95 -2.50 -11.08 9.85
C ARG A 95 -1.51 -11.48 8.77
N LEU A 96 -0.31 -11.93 9.16
CA LEU A 96 0.66 -12.42 8.21
C LEU A 96 0.25 -13.82 7.69
N PRO A 97 0.40 -14.13 6.39
CA PRO A 97 0.16 -15.48 5.90
C PRO A 97 1.16 -16.47 6.50
N ILE A 98 0.78 -17.73 6.49
CA ILE A 98 1.56 -18.84 7.08
C ILE A 98 3.00 -18.86 6.57
N ASP A 99 3.20 -18.56 5.27
CA ASP A 99 4.51 -18.60 4.61
C ASP A 99 5.18 -17.23 4.45
N TYR A 100 4.80 -16.24 5.28
CA TYR A 100 5.31 -14.87 5.16
C TYR A 100 6.83 -14.78 5.15
N GLN A 101 7.52 -15.66 5.87
CA GLN A 101 8.99 -15.68 5.93
C GLN A 101 9.65 -15.92 4.57
N LEU A 102 9.05 -16.76 3.72
CA LEU A 102 9.55 -17.02 2.37
C LEU A 102 9.49 -15.76 1.48
N TYR A 103 8.49 -14.92 1.71
CA TYR A 103 8.34 -13.66 0.98
C TYR A 103 9.22 -12.56 1.56
N LEU A 104 9.32 -12.44 2.89
CA LEU A 104 10.13 -11.42 3.54
C LEU A 104 11.62 -11.62 3.32
N GLN A 105 12.12 -12.85 3.20
CA GLN A 105 13.53 -13.12 2.90
C GLN A 105 14.02 -12.40 1.64
N LYS A 106 13.16 -12.17 0.67
CA LYS A 106 13.50 -11.43 -0.56
C LYS A 106 13.74 -9.94 -0.33
N PHE A 107 13.30 -9.41 0.80
CA PHE A 107 13.33 -7.98 1.13
C PHE A 107 14.22 -7.65 2.32
N ILE A 108 14.69 -8.66 3.07
CA ILE A 108 15.59 -8.48 4.23
C ILE A 108 17.07 -8.34 3.79
N LEU A 109 17.36 -8.50 2.52
CA LEU A 109 18.71 -8.40 1.95
C LEU A 109 19.08 -6.97 1.51
N PHE A 110 18.37 -5.95 2.03
CA PHE A 110 18.68 -4.54 1.77
C PHE A 110 18.95 -3.80 3.08
#